data_434625e01cf4f2acadaea14488c56544
#
_entry.id   434625e01cf4f2acadaea14488c56544
#
_cell.length_a   1.000
_cell.length_b   1.000
_cell.length_c   1.000
_cell.angle_alpha   90.00
_cell.angle_beta   90.00
_cell.angle_gamma   90.00
#
_symmetry.space_group_name_H-M   'P 1'
#
loop_
_entity.id
_entity.type
_entity.pdbx_description
1 polymer ?
#
loop_
_entity_poly.entity_id
_entity_poly.type
_entity_poly.pdbx_seq_one_letter_code
_entity_poly.pdbx_strand_id
1 'polypeptide(L)'
;MELIYVKEVDKSLLYQGFTIRTALLNSFLGIFGKLDIGEMRQISILLNGKIYSGIKVVNQNFDRNKYPNHPEMYQVRYDNMNDFLQALRSEFSDLYNFIDEQMKIKKIMKERGENMSNIKIPQELKSSLSFYTTDNPNVWEAVPITSSDYQETKKQLSELAITEKSFEDMLLTDNNATIVQENHFVKIRKLDRNVCLNLKKLYNFRCQICGQLISAPYGNKPVVDAHHIEFFTQSLNNNYNNVMILCPNHHRIVH
;
A
#
# COMPACT_ATOMS: atom_id res chain seq x y z
N MET A 1 -5.99 -10.19 -6.85
CA MET A 1 -4.94 -9.49 -6.08
C MET A 1 -5.62 -8.49 -5.17
N GLU A 2 -5.51 -8.68 -3.84
CA GLU A 2 -6.16 -7.85 -2.82
C GLU A 2 -5.08 -7.25 -1.91
N LEU A 3 -5.27 -6.00 -1.48
CA LEU A 3 -4.31 -5.31 -0.61
C LEU A 3 -4.38 -5.87 0.82
N ILE A 4 -3.31 -6.49 1.28
CA ILE A 4 -3.20 -7.04 2.64
C ILE A 4 -2.85 -5.93 3.63
N TYR A 5 -1.80 -5.15 3.34
CA TYR A 5 -1.28 -4.15 4.27
C TYR A 5 -0.39 -3.13 3.56
N VAL A 6 -0.38 -1.89 4.06
CA VAL A 6 0.60 -0.86 3.67
C VAL A 6 1.44 -0.49 4.87
N LYS A 7 2.74 -0.64 4.74
CA LYS A 7 3.72 -0.27 5.77
C LYS A 7 4.54 0.94 5.32
N GLU A 8 4.50 2.00 6.10
CA GLU A 8 5.48 3.08 5.96
C GLU A 8 6.87 2.52 6.30
N VAL A 9 7.86 2.78 5.44
CA VAL A 9 9.21 2.27 5.62
C VAL A 9 9.86 3.00 6.79
N ASP A 10 10.26 2.24 7.79
CA ASP A 10 10.91 2.72 9.00
C ASP A 10 12.07 1.81 9.41
N LYS A 11 12.73 2.17 10.52
CA LYS A 11 13.80 1.35 11.07
C LYS A 11 13.39 -0.10 11.27
N SER A 12 12.18 -0.38 11.78
CA SER A 12 11.78 -1.74 12.10
C SER A 12 11.70 -2.61 10.86
N LEU A 13 11.10 -2.10 9.78
CA LEU A 13 11.03 -2.79 8.49
C LEU A 13 12.42 -3.11 7.92
N LEU A 14 13.38 -2.20 8.06
CA LEU A 14 14.72 -2.33 7.47
C LEU A 14 15.71 -3.13 8.36
N TYR A 15 15.28 -3.63 9.53
CA TYR A 15 16.16 -4.37 10.45
C TYR A 15 15.61 -5.69 10.96
N GLN A 16 14.29 -5.84 11.16
CA GLN A 16 13.75 -7.03 11.84
C GLN A 16 12.33 -7.44 11.47
N GLY A 17 11.60 -6.56 10.77
CA GLY A 17 10.17 -6.74 10.50
C GLY A 17 9.31 -5.62 11.05
N PHE A 18 8.01 -5.83 11.10
CA PHE A 18 7.07 -4.79 11.51
C PHE A 18 5.84 -5.36 12.22
N THR A 19 5.18 -4.51 12.99
CA THR A 19 3.92 -4.84 13.67
C THR A 19 2.74 -4.34 12.84
N ILE A 20 1.70 -5.16 12.72
CA ILE A 20 0.41 -4.77 12.15
C ILE A 20 -0.27 -3.81 13.12
N ARG A 21 -0.66 -2.63 12.65
CA ARG A 21 -1.34 -1.62 13.50
C ARG A 21 -2.68 -2.14 13.96
N THR A 22 -3.00 -1.97 15.23
CA THR A 22 -4.27 -2.43 15.84
C THR A 22 -5.50 -1.91 15.07
N ALA A 23 -5.47 -0.68 14.58
CA ALA A 23 -6.56 -0.10 13.80
C ALA A 23 -6.81 -0.81 12.46
N LEU A 24 -5.84 -1.53 11.93
CA LEU A 24 -5.92 -2.28 10.67
C LEU A 24 -5.98 -3.80 10.88
N LEU A 25 -5.95 -4.24 12.13
CA LEU A 25 -5.86 -5.66 12.45
C LEU A 25 -7.04 -6.46 11.91
N ASN A 26 -8.26 -5.97 12.06
CA ASN A 26 -9.46 -6.67 11.57
C ASN A 26 -9.43 -6.85 10.04
N SER A 27 -9.04 -5.83 9.30
CA SER A 27 -8.92 -5.90 7.84
C SER A 27 -7.82 -6.88 7.43
N PHE A 28 -6.68 -6.85 8.13
CA PHE A 28 -5.59 -7.78 7.93
C PHE A 28 -6.03 -9.23 8.18
N LEU A 29 -6.70 -9.51 9.29
CA LEU A 29 -7.18 -10.84 9.65
C LEU A 29 -8.28 -11.36 8.72
N GLY A 30 -9.08 -10.47 8.12
CA GLY A 30 -10.07 -10.82 7.12
C GLY A 30 -9.46 -11.47 5.87
N ILE A 31 -8.22 -11.10 5.53
CA ILE A 31 -7.48 -11.63 4.39
C ILE A 31 -6.54 -12.76 4.80
N PHE A 32 -5.73 -12.53 5.84
CA PHE A 32 -4.68 -13.45 6.27
C PHE A 32 -5.22 -14.67 7.06
N GLY A 33 -6.32 -14.47 7.76
CA GLY A 33 -6.86 -15.43 8.73
C GLY A 33 -6.27 -15.26 10.14
N LYS A 34 -6.95 -15.82 11.11
CA LYS A 34 -6.55 -15.73 12.52
C LYS A 34 -5.51 -16.82 12.85
N LEU A 35 -4.57 -16.47 13.71
CA LEU A 35 -3.62 -17.37 14.37
C LEU A 35 -3.92 -17.40 15.85
N ASP A 36 -3.66 -18.54 16.50
CA ASP A 36 -3.69 -18.61 17.95
C ASP A 36 -2.55 -17.80 18.59
N ILE A 37 -2.70 -17.44 19.86
CA ILE A 37 -1.67 -16.67 20.58
C ILE A 37 -0.39 -17.50 20.67
N GLY A 38 0.71 -16.94 20.20
CA GLY A 38 2.01 -17.60 20.11
C GLY A 38 2.21 -18.42 18.81
N GLU A 39 1.14 -18.61 18.04
CA GLU A 39 1.24 -19.30 16.75
C GLU A 39 1.98 -18.44 15.71
N MET A 40 2.62 -19.12 14.76
CA MET A 40 3.26 -18.50 13.62
C MET A 40 2.92 -19.22 12.33
N ARG A 41 2.87 -18.46 11.22
CA ARG A 41 2.71 -18.98 9.87
C ARG A 41 3.84 -18.50 8.99
N GLN A 42 4.50 -19.42 8.30
CA GLN A 42 5.53 -19.10 7.31
C GLN A 42 4.87 -18.51 6.07
N ILE A 43 5.47 -17.46 5.54
CA ILE A 43 5.10 -16.85 4.27
C ILE A 43 6.36 -16.63 3.42
N SER A 44 6.15 -16.43 2.14
CA SER A 44 7.17 -15.93 1.22
C SER A 44 6.73 -14.58 0.67
N ILE A 45 7.68 -13.74 0.30
CA ILE A 45 7.40 -12.44 -0.30
C ILE A 45 8.01 -12.38 -1.68
N LEU A 46 7.19 -12.06 -2.67
CA LEU A 46 7.58 -11.74 -4.02
C LEU A 46 7.90 -10.23 -4.08
N LEU A 47 9.15 -9.88 -4.32
CA LEU A 47 9.61 -8.50 -4.48
C LEU A 47 10.44 -8.41 -5.75
N ASN A 48 10.08 -7.50 -6.65
CA ASN A 48 10.80 -7.29 -7.91
C ASN A 48 11.03 -8.58 -8.71
N GLY A 49 10.02 -9.48 -8.75
CA GLY A 49 10.09 -10.73 -9.50
C GLY A 49 10.87 -11.87 -8.82
N LYS A 50 11.43 -11.64 -7.63
CA LYS A 50 12.15 -12.65 -6.86
C LYS A 50 11.36 -13.05 -5.61
N ILE A 51 11.24 -14.34 -5.34
CA ILE A 51 10.59 -14.87 -4.14
C ILE A 51 11.63 -15.01 -3.02
N TYR A 52 11.28 -14.45 -1.87
CA TYR A 52 12.06 -14.51 -0.64
C TYR A 52 11.32 -15.32 0.42
N SER A 53 12.01 -16.26 1.04
CA SER A 53 11.49 -17.13 2.09
C SER A 53 12.08 -16.79 3.46
N GLY A 54 11.69 -17.55 4.50
CA GLY A 54 12.19 -17.32 5.86
C GLY A 54 11.51 -16.15 6.56
N ILE A 55 10.33 -15.77 6.08
CA ILE A 55 9.50 -14.70 6.64
C ILE A 55 8.32 -15.35 7.34
N LYS A 56 7.96 -14.83 8.50
CA LYS A 56 6.86 -15.38 9.30
C LYS A 56 5.95 -14.28 9.83
N VAL A 57 4.67 -14.58 9.89
CA VAL A 57 3.67 -13.82 10.64
C VAL A 57 3.46 -14.50 11.97
N VAL A 58 3.54 -13.75 13.06
CA VAL A 58 3.43 -14.26 14.43
C VAL A 58 2.35 -13.50 15.16
N ASN A 59 1.42 -14.19 15.82
CA ASN A 59 0.55 -13.60 16.84
C ASN A 59 1.32 -13.65 18.18
N GLN A 60 1.77 -12.50 18.67
CA GLN A 60 2.67 -12.42 19.83
C GLN A 60 2.00 -12.92 21.10
N ASN A 61 2.72 -13.75 21.82
CA ASN A 61 2.35 -14.12 23.18
C ASN A 61 2.87 -13.07 24.17
N PHE A 62 1.96 -12.51 24.97
CA PHE A 62 2.27 -11.58 26.05
C PHE A 62 2.02 -12.23 27.39
N ASP A 63 2.82 -11.84 28.38
CA ASP A 63 2.51 -12.11 29.77
C ASP A 63 1.20 -11.39 30.15
N ARG A 64 0.11 -12.15 30.17
CA ARG A 64 -1.24 -11.65 30.48
C ARG A 64 -1.37 -11.18 31.96
N ASN A 65 -0.53 -11.68 32.82
CA ASN A 65 -0.48 -11.18 34.22
C ASN A 65 0.06 -9.75 34.26
N LYS A 66 1.08 -9.49 33.45
CA LYS A 66 1.71 -8.16 33.39
C LYS A 66 0.93 -7.19 32.46
N TYR A 67 0.28 -7.70 31.42
CA TYR A 67 -0.42 -6.90 30.43
C TYR A 67 -1.82 -7.47 30.13
N PRO A 68 -2.76 -7.46 31.10
CA PRO A 68 -4.04 -8.15 30.98
C PRO A 68 -4.92 -7.64 29.85
N ASN A 69 -4.83 -6.34 29.55
CA ASN A 69 -5.66 -5.68 28.54
C ASN A 69 -4.91 -5.39 27.22
N HIS A 70 -3.71 -5.98 27.05
CA HIS A 70 -2.98 -5.74 25.79
C HIS A 70 -3.71 -6.41 24.62
N PRO A 71 -4.03 -5.69 23.53
CA PRO A 71 -4.65 -6.28 22.36
C PRO A 71 -3.74 -7.34 21.71
N GLU A 72 -4.30 -8.21 20.91
CA GLU A 72 -3.50 -9.13 20.09
C GLU A 72 -2.55 -8.34 19.20
N MET A 73 -1.34 -8.83 19.03
CA MET A 73 -0.31 -8.18 18.25
C MET A 73 0.26 -9.13 17.20
N TYR A 74 -0.01 -8.84 15.95
CA TYR A 74 0.56 -9.55 14.84
C TYR A 74 1.80 -8.84 14.33
N GLN A 75 2.85 -9.63 14.09
CA GLN A 75 4.13 -9.13 13.58
C GLN A 75 4.58 -9.95 12.37
N VAL A 76 5.04 -9.26 11.35
CA VAL A 76 5.83 -9.87 10.26
C VAL A 76 7.29 -9.79 10.67
N ARG A 77 7.97 -10.95 10.71
CA ARG A 77 9.37 -11.07 11.16
C ARG A 77 10.23 -11.82 10.17
N TYR A 78 11.45 -11.41 10.06
CA TYR A 78 12.52 -12.05 9.31
C TYR A 78 13.87 -11.83 10.03
N ASP A 79 14.85 -12.68 9.77
CA ASP A 79 16.14 -12.61 10.42
C ASP A 79 17.07 -11.58 9.75
N ASN A 80 18.05 -11.08 10.51
CA ASN A 80 19.00 -10.07 10.03
C ASN A 80 19.87 -10.53 8.82
N MET A 81 20.00 -11.83 8.63
CA MET A 81 20.74 -12.44 7.52
C MET A 81 19.83 -12.82 6.33
N ASN A 82 18.54 -12.50 6.41
CA ASN A 82 17.59 -12.84 5.36
C ASN A 82 17.82 -11.98 4.10
N ASP A 83 17.85 -12.65 2.93
CA ASP A 83 18.04 -11.99 1.63
C ASP A 83 16.96 -10.93 1.34
N PHE A 84 15.76 -11.13 1.85
CA PHE A 84 14.67 -10.14 1.74
C PHE A 84 15.05 -8.82 2.40
N LEU A 85 15.69 -8.88 3.57
CA LEU A 85 16.14 -7.68 4.27
C LEU A 85 17.20 -6.92 3.46
N GLN A 86 18.13 -7.64 2.80
CA GLN A 86 19.13 -7.01 1.94
C GLN A 86 18.46 -6.37 0.71
N ALA A 87 17.47 -7.04 0.12
CA ALA A 87 16.70 -6.49 -0.98
C ALA A 87 15.94 -5.22 -0.58
N LEU A 88 15.32 -5.18 0.60
CA LEU A 88 14.66 -3.98 1.12
C LEU A 88 15.64 -2.83 1.34
N ARG A 89 16.83 -3.11 1.89
CA ARG A 89 17.86 -2.08 2.09
C ARG A 89 18.39 -1.52 0.78
N SER A 90 18.49 -2.35 -0.24
CA SER A 90 18.86 -1.91 -1.60
C SER A 90 17.77 -1.06 -2.23
N GLU A 91 16.51 -1.49 -2.12
CA GLU A 91 15.35 -0.78 -2.68
C GLU A 91 15.14 0.60 -2.05
N PHE A 92 15.34 0.70 -0.73
CA PHE A 92 15.19 1.93 0.04
C PHE A 92 16.55 2.48 0.52
N SER A 93 17.56 2.44 -0.36
CA SER A 93 18.95 2.74 0.00
C SER A 93 19.16 4.12 0.67
N ASP A 94 18.52 5.17 0.14
CA ASP A 94 18.67 6.53 0.67
C ASP A 94 18.10 6.62 2.10
N LEU A 95 16.92 6.05 2.31
CA LEU A 95 16.29 6.00 3.62
C LEU A 95 17.08 5.10 4.58
N TYR A 96 17.58 3.96 4.10
CA TYR A 96 18.39 3.07 4.92
C TYR A 96 19.67 3.76 5.38
N ASN A 97 20.41 4.43 4.47
CA ASN A 97 21.63 5.17 4.79
C ASN A 97 21.34 6.28 5.81
N PHE A 98 20.28 7.05 5.63
CA PHE A 98 19.85 8.06 6.58
C PHE A 98 19.59 7.45 7.98
N ILE A 99 18.81 6.37 8.07
CA ILE A 99 18.51 5.72 9.36
C ILE A 99 19.78 5.16 10.01
N ASP A 100 20.66 4.54 9.25
CA ASP A 100 21.92 3.98 9.77
C ASP A 100 22.83 5.07 10.34
N GLU A 101 22.92 6.21 9.66
CA GLU A 101 23.66 7.37 10.13
C GLU A 101 23.07 7.96 11.41
N GLN A 102 21.75 8.13 11.47
CA GLN A 102 21.06 8.58 12.70
C GLN A 102 21.24 7.61 13.85
N MET A 103 21.31 6.32 13.58
CA MET A 103 21.57 5.31 14.60
C MET A 103 22.99 5.39 15.15
N LYS A 104 23.99 5.66 14.32
CA LYS A 104 25.38 5.88 14.74
C LYS A 104 25.47 7.12 15.64
N ILE A 105 24.83 8.23 15.23
CA ILE A 105 24.75 9.45 16.06
C ILE A 105 24.11 9.16 17.42
N LYS A 106 22.96 8.46 17.41
CA LYS A 106 22.26 8.10 18.64
C LYS A 106 23.10 7.24 19.58
N LYS A 107 23.92 6.34 19.04
CA LYS A 107 24.85 5.52 19.84
C LYS A 107 25.91 6.39 20.52
N ILE A 108 26.54 7.31 19.77
CA ILE A 108 27.56 8.24 20.30
C ILE A 108 26.95 9.13 21.39
N MET A 109 25.77 9.69 21.17
CA MET A 109 25.08 10.52 22.16
C MET A 109 24.79 9.74 23.45
N LYS A 110 24.31 8.49 23.32
CA LYS A 110 24.09 7.62 24.48
C LYS A 110 25.36 7.34 25.27
N GLU A 111 26.48 7.14 24.60
CA GLU A 111 27.80 6.96 25.24
C GLU A 111 28.25 8.20 26.02
N ARG A 112 27.78 9.39 25.62
CA ARG A 112 28.00 10.68 26.31
C ARG A 112 26.96 10.98 27.41
N GLY A 113 26.00 10.05 27.66
CA GLY A 113 24.92 10.25 28.61
C GLY A 113 23.80 11.17 28.14
N GLU A 114 23.78 11.49 26.84
CA GLU A 114 22.75 12.33 26.22
C GLU A 114 21.60 11.48 25.69
N ASN A 115 20.35 11.97 25.81
CA ASN A 115 19.19 11.31 25.24
C ASN A 115 18.78 11.94 23.91
N MET A 116 18.81 11.15 22.85
CA MET A 116 18.26 11.52 21.55
C MET A 116 16.81 11.06 21.42
N SER A 117 15.93 11.92 20.92
CA SER A 117 14.56 11.60 20.55
C SER A 117 14.49 10.48 19.49
N ASN A 118 13.28 10.00 19.18
CA ASN A 118 13.09 9.05 18.09
C ASN A 118 13.54 9.64 16.74
N ILE A 119 14.14 8.80 15.90
CA ILE A 119 14.56 9.18 14.55
C ILE A 119 13.31 9.64 13.79
N LYS A 120 13.32 10.89 13.33
CA LYS A 120 12.28 11.46 12.50
C LYS A 120 12.74 11.38 11.04
N ILE A 121 12.00 10.66 10.22
CA ILE A 121 12.28 10.54 8.79
C ILE A 121 11.81 11.83 8.10
N PRO A 122 12.70 12.51 7.35
CA PRO A 122 12.33 13.66 6.55
C PRO A 122 11.26 13.32 5.51
N GLN A 123 10.43 14.30 5.15
CA GLN A 123 9.30 14.08 4.23
C GLN A 123 9.78 13.61 2.84
N GLU A 124 10.92 14.11 2.40
CA GLU A 124 11.58 13.78 1.14
C GLU A 124 12.10 12.34 1.05
N LEU A 125 12.29 11.67 2.18
CA LEU A 125 12.74 10.26 2.25
C LEU A 125 11.61 9.28 2.58
N LYS A 126 10.40 9.79 2.84
CA LYS A 126 9.27 8.92 3.17
C LYS A 126 8.97 7.99 2.01
N SER A 127 8.89 6.71 2.33
CA SER A 127 8.62 5.62 1.42
C SER A 127 7.64 4.64 2.04
N SER A 128 6.99 3.82 1.25
CA SER A 128 6.08 2.80 1.74
C SER A 128 6.26 1.48 0.99
N LEU A 129 5.84 0.40 1.62
CA LEU A 129 5.80 -0.95 1.06
C LEU A 129 4.39 -1.48 1.18
N SER A 130 3.77 -1.81 0.06
CA SER A 130 2.42 -2.36 -0.01
C SER A 130 2.49 -3.87 -0.24
N PHE A 131 1.69 -4.63 0.49
CA PHE A 131 1.61 -6.09 0.38
C PHE A 131 0.27 -6.49 -0.20
N TYR A 132 0.29 -7.40 -1.16
CA TYR A 132 -0.89 -7.90 -1.86
C TYR A 132 -0.95 -9.42 -1.82
N THR A 133 -2.17 -9.97 -1.91
CA THR A 133 -2.38 -11.41 -2.14
C THR A 133 -1.90 -11.81 -3.52
N THR A 134 -1.41 -13.05 -3.63
CA THR A 134 -1.20 -13.74 -4.92
C THR A 134 -2.17 -14.92 -5.02
N ASP A 135 -2.06 -15.71 -6.08
CA ASP A 135 -2.83 -16.96 -6.22
C ASP A 135 -2.42 -18.01 -5.18
N ASN A 136 -1.23 -17.86 -4.58
CA ASN A 136 -0.79 -18.70 -3.46
C ASN A 136 -0.98 -17.93 -2.13
N PRO A 137 -1.82 -18.42 -1.21
CA PRO A 137 -2.13 -17.72 0.04
C PRO A 137 -0.91 -17.51 0.96
N ASN A 138 0.16 -18.30 0.78
CA ASN A 138 1.39 -18.17 1.55
C ASN A 138 2.45 -17.31 0.85
N VAL A 139 2.13 -16.72 -0.30
CA VAL A 139 3.02 -15.80 -1.03
C VAL A 139 2.35 -14.44 -1.11
N TRP A 140 3.00 -13.41 -0.59
CA TRP A 140 2.56 -12.03 -0.73
C TRP A 140 3.41 -11.32 -1.76
N GLU A 141 2.82 -10.49 -2.57
CA GLU A 141 3.56 -9.57 -3.43
C GLU A 141 3.82 -8.27 -2.69
N ALA A 142 5.09 -7.87 -2.63
CA ALA A 142 5.51 -6.60 -2.05
C ALA A 142 5.82 -5.59 -3.16
N VAL A 143 5.17 -4.43 -3.10
CA VAL A 143 5.32 -3.35 -4.06
C VAL A 143 5.89 -2.14 -3.35
N PRO A 144 7.16 -1.77 -3.62
CA PRO A 144 7.76 -0.59 -3.04
C PRO A 144 7.23 0.68 -3.72
N ILE A 145 7.07 1.74 -2.92
CA ILE A 145 6.82 3.11 -3.37
C ILE A 145 7.91 3.95 -2.74
N THR A 146 8.89 4.32 -3.53
CA THR A 146 10.07 5.08 -3.07
C THR A 146 9.76 6.57 -2.99
N SER A 147 10.63 7.31 -2.31
CA SER A 147 10.55 8.77 -2.27
C SER A 147 10.72 9.40 -3.65
N SER A 148 11.54 8.81 -4.52
CA SER A 148 11.70 9.25 -5.91
C SER A 148 10.40 9.11 -6.71
N ASP A 149 9.67 7.98 -6.57
CA ASP A 149 8.36 7.79 -7.22
C ASP A 149 7.38 8.90 -6.80
N TYR A 150 7.44 9.27 -5.52
CA TYR A 150 6.59 10.32 -4.97
C TYR A 150 6.96 11.71 -5.50
N GLN A 151 8.27 12.01 -5.59
CA GLN A 151 8.77 13.28 -6.12
C GLN A 151 8.51 13.41 -7.63
N GLU A 152 8.71 12.34 -8.38
CA GLU A 152 8.42 12.31 -9.81
C GLU A 152 6.92 12.56 -10.07
N THR A 153 6.04 11.89 -9.34
CA THR A 153 4.59 12.12 -9.41
C THR A 153 4.24 13.57 -9.07
N LYS A 154 4.86 14.13 -8.02
CA LYS A 154 4.66 15.53 -7.62
C LYS A 154 5.17 16.51 -8.68
N LYS A 155 6.31 16.23 -9.29
CA LYS A 155 6.88 17.03 -10.38
C LYS A 155 5.97 17.01 -11.60
N GLN A 156 5.52 15.84 -12.03
CA GLN A 156 4.58 15.69 -13.13
C GLN A 156 3.28 16.46 -12.88
N LEU A 157 2.75 16.42 -11.65
CA LEU A 157 1.58 17.20 -11.25
C LEU A 157 1.84 18.72 -11.26
N SER A 158 3.06 19.17 -10.94
CA SER A 158 3.42 20.59 -10.94
C SER A 158 3.77 21.14 -12.33
N GLU A 159 4.31 20.32 -13.22
CA GLU A 159 4.61 20.66 -14.62
C GLU A 159 3.35 20.74 -15.47
N LEU A 160 2.27 20.12 -15.04
CA LEU A 160 0.92 20.27 -15.57
C LEU A 160 0.23 21.56 -15.09
N ALA A 161 0.98 22.63 -14.79
CA ALA A 161 0.47 23.97 -14.46
C ALA A 161 -0.30 24.56 -15.66
N ILE A 162 -1.60 24.66 -15.57
CA ILE A 162 -2.58 24.50 -16.62
C ILE A 162 -3.45 25.72 -16.75
N THR A 163 -3.76 26.07 -18.00
CA THR A 163 -4.86 26.97 -18.34
C THR A 163 -6.22 26.40 -17.91
N GLU A 164 -7.17 27.23 -17.49
CA GLU A 164 -8.46 26.79 -16.93
C GLU A 164 -9.20 25.73 -17.78
N LYS A 165 -9.08 25.80 -19.10
CA LYS A 165 -9.70 24.83 -20.03
C LYS A 165 -9.08 23.43 -19.96
N SER A 166 -7.82 23.33 -19.61
CA SER A 166 -7.14 22.04 -19.46
C SER A 166 -7.34 21.43 -18.06
N PHE A 167 -7.82 22.20 -17.09
CA PHE A 167 -8.11 21.71 -15.75
C PHE A 167 -9.31 20.75 -15.74
N GLU A 168 -10.37 21.06 -16.48
CA GLU A 168 -11.52 20.15 -16.60
C GLU A 168 -11.15 18.86 -17.37
N ASP A 169 -10.39 18.97 -18.44
CA ASP A 169 -9.89 17.81 -19.19
C ASP A 169 -8.96 16.94 -18.32
N MET A 170 -8.13 17.55 -17.50
CA MET A 170 -7.22 16.85 -16.59
C MET A 170 -7.94 16.13 -15.45
N LEU A 171 -9.05 16.68 -14.95
CA LEU A 171 -9.86 16.05 -13.91
C LEU A 171 -10.57 14.78 -14.39
N LEU A 172 -10.74 14.61 -15.70
CA LEU A 172 -11.46 13.52 -16.34
C LEU A 172 -10.58 12.62 -17.22
N THR A 173 -9.32 13.02 -17.47
CA THR A 173 -8.38 12.31 -18.34
C THR A 173 -7.13 11.90 -17.58
N ASP A 174 -6.75 10.65 -17.66
CA ASP A 174 -5.51 10.12 -17.07
C ASP A 174 -4.49 9.85 -18.18
N ASN A 175 -3.73 10.87 -18.56
CA ASN A 175 -2.69 10.77 -19.58
C ASN A 175 -1.45 9.99 -19.12
N ASN A 176 -1.33 9.72 -17.83
CA ASN A 176 -0.20 9.02 -17.19
C ASN A 176 -0.57 7.62 -16.71
N ALA A 177 -1.75 7.13 -17.08
CA ALA A 177 -2.15 5.76 -16.76
C ALA A 177 -1.20 4.78 -17.43
N THR A 178 -0.42 4.08 -16.64
CA THR A 178 0.55 3.10 -17.12
C THR A 178 0.46 1.82 -16.31
N ILE A 179 0.76 0.69 -16.97
CA ILE A 179 1.16 -0.53 -16.28
C ILE A 179 2.68 -0.58 -16.37
N VAL A 180 3.34 -0.44 -15.25
CA VAL A 180 4.79 -0.63 -15.20
C VAL A 180 5.04 -2.13 -15.20
N GLN A 181 5.41 -2.67 -16.37
CA GLN A 181 5.90 -4.03 -16.51
C GLN A 181 7.43 -3.99 -16.38
N GLU A 182 7.95 -4.53 -15.31
CA GLU A 182 9.34 -4.95 -15.24
C GLU A 182 9.38 -6.46 -15.05
N ASN A 183 9.99 -7.18 -15.99
CA ASN A 183 10.31 -8.61 -15.89
C ASN A 183 9.13 -9.51 -15.49
N HIS A 184 8.02 -9.47 -16.26
CA HIS A 184 6.83 -10.30 -16.11
C HIS A 184 5.86 -9.98 -14.97
N PHE A 185 6.05 -8.90 -14.22
CA PHE A 185 5.12 -8.51 -13.15
C PHE A 185 4.52 -7.14 -13.39
N VAL A 186 3.20 -7.03 -13.19
CA VAL A 186 2.49 -5.75 -13.15
C VAL A 186 2.80 -5.10 -11.82
N LYS A 187 3.77 -4.20 -11.78
CA LYS A 187 4.20 -3.58 -10.53
C LYS A 187 3.15 -2.67 -9.91
N ILE A 188 2.52 -1.80 -10.64
CA ILE A 188 1.45 -0.91 -10.15
C ILE A 188 0.62 -0.44 -11.34
N ARG A 189 -0.70 -0.40 -11.17
CA ARG A 189 -1.53 0.46 -11.98
C ARG A 189 -1.35 1.89 -11.46
N LYS A 190 -0.51 2.68 -12.11
CA LYS A 190 -0.44 4.12 -11.84
C LYS A 190 -1.69 4.75 -12.46
N LEU A 191 -2.78 4.75 -11.71
CA LEU A 191 -4.03 5.36 -12.09
C LEU A 191 -4.22 6.65 -11.30
N ASP A 192 -4.57 7.73 -11.98
CA ASP A 192 -5.10 8.88 -11.28
C ASP A 192 -6.49 8.54 -10.70
N ARG A 193 -6.51 8.28 -9.40
CA ARG A 193 -7.75 7.98 -8.67
C ARG A 193 -8.74 9.13 -8.66
N ASN A 194 -8.27 10.35 -8.95
CA ASN A 194 -9.14 11.53 -9.03
C ASN A 194 -10.09 11.45 -10.21
N VAL A 195 -9.68 10.86 -11.34
CA VAL A 195 -10.59 10.62 -12.48
C VAL A 195 -11.83 9.85 -12.04
N CYS A 196 -11.64 8.70 -11.37
CA CYS A 196 -12.74 7.88 -10.86
C CYS A 196 -13.60 8.63 -9.83
N LEU A 197 -12.97 9.39 -8.93
CA LEU A 197 -13.69 10.18 -7.92
C LEU A 197 -14.49 11.32 -8.57
N ASN A 198 -13.93 12.01 -9.54
CA ASN A 198 -14.57 13.09 -10.27
C ASN A 198 -15.76 12.56 -11.08
N LEU A 199 -15.63 11.42 -11.74
CA LEU A 199 -16.73 10.75 -12.41
C LEU A 199 -17.83 10.35 -11.42
N LYS A 200 -17.50 9.78 -10.27
CA LYS A 200 -18.49 9.47 -9.22
C LYS A 200 -19.27 10.73 -8.80
N LYS A 201 -18.59 11.87 -8.62
CA LYS A 201 -19.21 13.14 -8.30
C LYS A 201 -20.07 13.68 -9.46
N LEU A 202 -19.56 13.62 -10.69
CA LEU A 202 -20.27 14.07 -11.90
C LEU A 202 -21.61 13.34 -12.06
N TYR A 203 -21.64 12.04 -11.81
CA TYR A 203 -22.86 11.23 -11.86
C TYR A 203 -23.63 11.19 -10.52
N ASN A 204 -23.31 12.07 -9.56
CA ASN A 204 -23.93 12.14 -8.25
C ASN A 204 -23.97 10.78 -7.54
N PHE A 205 -22.89 9.97 -7.69
CA PHE A 205 -22.79 8.61 -7.14
C PHE A 205 -23.95 7.69 -7.58
N ARG A 206 -24.50 7.91 -8.75
CA ARG A 206 -25.55 7.06 -9.32
C ARG A 206 -24.97 6.10 -10.34
N CYS A 207 -25.57 4.92 -10.39
CA CYS A 207 -25.21 3.92 -11.41
C CYS A 207 -25.63 4.42 -12.80
N GLN A 208 -24.72 4.42 -13.76
CA GLN A 208 -25.00 4.86 -15.14
C GLN A 208 -25.96 3.93 -15.90
N ILE A 209 -26.13 2.67 -15.45
CA ILE A 209 -27.07 1.72 -16.08
C ILE A 209 -28.48 1.89 -15.53
N CYS A 210 -28.67 1.85 -14.21
CA CYS A 210 -30.02 1.89 -13.60
C CYS A 210 -30.41 3.22 -12.97
N GLY A 211 -29.50 4.19 -12.91
CA GLY A 211 -29.76 5.50 -12.29
C GLY A 211 -29.91 5.49 -10.77
N GLN A 212 -29.82 4.33 -10.13
CA GLN A 212 -30.04 4.21 -8.69
C GLN A 212 -28.82 4.69 -7.89
N LEU A 213 -29.12 5.36 -6.77
CA LEU A 213 -28.15 5.63 -5.72
C LEU A 213 -28.28 4.52 -4.67
N ILE A 214 -27.24 3.72 -4.50
CA ILE A 214 -27.17 2.71 -3.45
C ILE A 214 -26.32 3.26 -2.31
N SER A 215 -26.83 3.20 -1.10
CA SER A 215 -26.13 3.61 0.11
C SER A 215 -25.78 2.39 0.96
N ALA A 216 -24.63 2.47 1.65
CA ALA A 216 -24.26 1.47 2.64
C ALA A 216 -25.32 1.42 3.78
N PRO A 217 -25.59 0.24 4.35
CA PRO A 217 -26.58 0.07 5.42
C PRO A 217 -26.34 0.95 6.65
N TYR A 218 -25.10 1.31 6.87
CA TYR A 218 -24.67 2.14 7.99
C TYR A 218 -23.95 3.38 7.46
N GLY A 219 -24.48 4.58 7.75
CA GLY A 219 -23.82 5.85 7.52
C GLY A 219 -24.11 6.54 6.19
N ASN A 220 -25.12 6.13 5.43
CA ASN A 220 -25.59 6.79 4.18
C ASN A 220 -24.50 7.11 3.15
N LYS A 221 -23.39 6.37 3.18
CA LYS A 221 -22.32 6.54 2.18
C LYS A 221 -22.71 5.86 0.87
N PRO A 222 -22.60 6.57 -0.27
CA PRO A 222 -22.91 6.00 -1.56
C PRO A 222 -21.92 4.86 -1.90
N VAL A 223 -22.47 3.76 -2.43
CA VAL A 223 -21.72 2.57 -2.84
C VAL A 223 -21.79 2.44 -4.34
N VAL A 224 -20.75 2.91 -5.02
CA VAL A 224 -20.57 2.78 -6.46
C VAL A 224 -19.11 2.50 -6.79
N ASP A 225 -18.90 1.73 -7.84
CA ASP A 225 -17.60 1.33 -8.35
C ASP A 225 -17.32 1.99 -9.69
N ALA A 226 -16.04 2.23 -9.97
CA ALA A 226 -15.58 2.63 -11.28
C ALA A 226 -15.10 1.38 -12.04
N HIS A 227 -15.70 1.12 -13.19
CA HIS A 227 -15.42 -0.04 -14.03
C HIS A 227 -14.87 0.42 -15.39
N HIS A 228 -13.73 -0.16 -15.83
CA HIS A 228 -13.20 0.08 -17.16
C HIS A 228 -13.98 -0.72 -18.21
N ILE A 229 -14.50 -0.05 -19.23
CA ILE A 229 -15.24 -0.67 -20.36
C ILE A 229 -14.32 -1.62 -21.11
N GLU A 230 -13.16 -1.12 -21.54
CA GLU A 230 -12.07 -1.95 -22.00
C GLU A 230 -11.12 -2.21 -20.81
N PHE A 231 -10.79 -3.47 -20.57
CA PHE A 231 -9.90 -3.80 -19.45
C PHE A 231 -8.64 -2.95 -19.48
N PHE A 232 -8.37 -2.27 -18.37
CA PHE A 232 -7.21 -1.38 -18.25
C PHE A 232 -5.89 -2.07 -18.60
N THR A 233 -5.75 -3.36 -18.28
CA THR A 233 -4.58 -4.17 -18.62
C THR A 233 -4.34 -4.34 -20.11
N GLN A 234 -5.36 -4.10 -20.95
CA GLN A 234 -5.30 -4.20 -22.41
C GLN A 234 -5.20 -2.83 -23.07
N SER A 235 -5.99 -1.87 -22.60
CA SER A 235 -6.10 -0.55 -23.23
C SER A 235 -5.14 0.49 -22.67
N LEU A 236 -4.68 0.34 -21.41
CA LEU A 236 -3.98 1.35 -20.62
C LEU A 236 -4.75 2.67 -20.49
N ASN A 237 -6.04 2.64 -20.82
CA ASN A 237 -6.89 3.82 -20.89
C ASN A 237 -7.70 3.98 -19.61
N ASN A 238 -7.35 4.99 -18.80
CA ASN A 238 -8.08 5.38 -17.58
C ASN A 238 -8.86 6.71 -17.78
N ASN A 239 -9.13 7.09 -19.01
CA ASN A 239 -9.89 8.29 -19.31
C ASN A 239 -11.39 8.08 -19.04
N TYR A 240 -12.11 9.17 -18.85
CA TYR A 240 -13.55 9.16 -18.55
C TYR A 240 -14.39 8.38 -19.58
N ASN A 241 -13.97 8.33 -20.85
CA ASN A 241 -14.67 7.62 -21.94
C ASN A 241 -14.51 6.09 -21.84
N ASN A 242 -13.56 5.60 -21.06
CA ASN A 242 -13.35 4.18 -20.79
C ASN A 242 -13.76 3.77 -19.37
N VAL A 243 -14.33 4.66 -18.58
CA VAL A 243 -14.73 4.37 -17.19
C VAL A 243 -16.22 4.61 -16.99
N MET A 244 -16.92 3.60 -16.48
CA MET A 244 -18.32 3.69 -16.07
C MET A 244 -18.45 3.65 -14.55
N ILE A 245 -19.42 4.39 -14.02
CA ILE A 245 -19.79 4.34 -12.60
C ILE A 245 -20.99 3.41 -12.45
N LEU A 246 -20.79 2.32 -11.72
CA LEU A 246 -21.76 1.24 -11.59
C LEU A 246 -22.09 0.95 -10.13
N CYS A 247 -23.33 0.55 -9.86
CA CYS A 247 -23.66 -0.06 -8.57
C CYS A 247 -23.06 -1.46 -8.46
N PRO A 248 -22.89 -2.02 -7.26
CA PRO A 248 -22.29 -3.34 -7.07
C PRO A 248 -22.96 -4.46 -7.88
N ASN A 249 -24.30 -4.39 -8.07
CA ASN A 249 -25.03 -5.39 -8.86
C ASN A 249 -24.64 -5.31 -10.34
N HIS A 250 -24.67 -4.12 -10.94
CA HIS A 250 -24.29 -3.95 -12.34
C HIS A 250 -22.80 -4.16 -12.55
N HIS A 251 -21.95 -3.80 -11.59
CA HIS A 251 -20.52 -4.08 -11.65
C HIS A 251 -20.23 -5.59 -11.75
N ARG A 252 -20.97 -6.42 -11.00
CA ARG A 252 -20.86 -7.89 -11.10
C ARG A 252 -21.38 -8.49 -12.41
N ILE A 253 -22.37 -7.85 -13.02
CA ILE A 253 -22.95 -8.34 -14.29
C ILE A 253 -21.99 -8.11 -15.46
N VAL A 254 -21.19 -7.04 -15.43
CA VAL A 254 -20.27 -6.69 -16.52
C VAL A 254 -18.90 -7.39 -16.39
N HIS A 255 -18.64 -8.09 -15.28
CA HIS A 255 -17.51 -9.01 -15.08
C HIS A 255 -17.92 -10.45 -15.37
#